data_737abb43e2b7059c362ef68f014389dd
#
_entry.id   737abb43e2b7059c362ef68f014389dd
#
_cell.length_a   1.000
_cell.length_b   1.000
_cell.length_c   1.000
_cell.angle_alpha   90.00
_cell.angle_beta   90.00
_cell.angle_gamma   90.00
#
_symmetry.space_group_name_H-M   'P 1'
#
loop_
_entity.id
_entity.type
_entity.pdbx_description
1 polymer ?
#
loop_
_entity_poly.entity_id
_entity_poly.type
_entity_poly.pdbx_seq_one_letter_code
_entity_poly.pdbx_strand_id
1 'polypeptide(L)'
;ATRRTVYDAGALEALAGEARAQLFASVEPEKPKKSGWSKLVGGLSGMSPFFSSKMKNDDYATLARVVYHTIFKQHDAIVAISRAIRRSRAGLKDPNRPIGSFIFSGPTGVGKTELARALAEFLFDDREALIRVDMSEYMEKFTVSRLIGAPPGYVGYEDSGALTKAVRRRPYSVVLLDEVEKAHPDVFNILLQVLDEGHLTDNYGRVIDFKNTVLIMTSNLGAREISKGGGLGFQATDLESDYQIMKDKVAKEIERAFNPEFLNRIDDTIVFHPLSRENISEIIHILMRDVHERLAEKEIKLTLSAAAIDFLVEQGYDEKFGARPLKRAIQRHLEDLLSEKILQAEFSPGDELEVDVNPESQSLLLRAEPATKT
;
A
#
# COMPACT_ATOMS: atom_id res chain seq x y z
N ALA A 1 34.98 21.22 -5.18
CA ALA A 1 34.42 20.45 -6.30
C ALA A 1 33.28 19.57 -5.75
N THR A 2 32.09 20.14 -5.68
CA THR A 2 30.88 19.48 -5.15
C THR A 2 30.32 18.58 -6.26
N ARG A 3 30.35 17.28 -6.05
CA ARG A 3 29.71 16.32 -6.97
C ARG A 3 28.20 16.47 -6.85
N ARG A 4 27.57 17.02 -7.86
CA ARG A 4 26.13 16.90 -8.12
C ARG A 4 25.84 15.43 -8.40
N THR A 5 25.19 14.75 -7.48
CA THR A 5 24.57 13.44 -7.75
C THR A 5 23.22 13.69 -8.40
N VAL A 6 23.26 13.93 -9.70
CA VAL A 6 22.06 13.81 -10.55
C VAL A 6 21.85 12.30 -10.68
N TYR A 7 20.81 11.76 -10.06
CA TYR A 7 20.41 10.39 -10.33
C TYR A 7 19.86 10.34 -11.75
N ASP A 8 20.69 9.85 -12.64
CA ASP A 8 20.39 9.64 -14.04
C ASP A 8 19.27 8.59 -14.17
N ALA A 9 18.25 8.87 -14.98
CA ALA A 9 17.17 7.94 -15.32
C ALA A 9 17.73 6.57 -15.78
N GLY A 10 18.94 6.55 -16.36
CA GLY A 10 19.68 5.35 -16.73
C GLY A 10 20.15 4.49 -15.54
N ALA A 11 20.47 5.08 -14.40
CA ALA A 11 20.85 4.32 -13.20
C ALA A 11 19.65 3.65 -12.54
N LEU A 12 18.46 4.27 -12.63
CA LEU A 12 17.19 3.69 -12.20
C LEU A 12 16.72 2.58 -13.15
N GLU A 13 16.96 2.72 -14.45
CA GLU A 13 16.71 1.64 -15.41
C GLU A 13 17.68 0.46 -15.24
N ALA A 14 18.93 0.71 -14.87
CA ALA A 14 19.90 -0.35 -14.59
C ALA A 14 19.54 -1.15 -13.33
N LEU A 15 19.11 -0.49 -12.24
CA LEU A 15 18.61 -1.15 -11.02
C LEU A 15 17.30 -1.92 -11.27
N ALA A 16 16.40 -1.38 -12.09
CA ALA A 16 15.21 -2.09 -12.54
C ALA A 16 15.58 -3.29 -13.45
N GLY A 17 16.66 -3.18 -14.21
CA GLY A 17 17.22 -4.24 -15.04
C GLY A 17 17.86 -5.37 -14.25
N GLU A 18 18.59 -5.08 -13.17
CA GLU A 18 19.17 -6.07 -12.27
C GLU A 18 18.12 -6.82 -11.46
N ALA A 19 17.13 -6.10 -10.91
CA ALA A 19 15.96 -6.73 -10.27
C ALA A 19 15.18 -7.60 -11.27
N ARG A 20 15.08 -7.18 -12.52
CA ARG A 20 14.50 -7.95 -13.62
C ARG A 20 15.30 -9.20 -13.92
N ALA A 21 16.64 -9.13 -13.99
CA ALA A 21 17.53 -10.26 -14.29
C ALA A 21 17.51 -11.31 -13.15
N GLN A 22 17.49 -10.90 -11.89
CA GLN A 22 17.38 -11.82 -10.76
C GLN A 22 16.00 -12.50 -10.67
N LEU A 23 14.92 -11.82 -11.07
CA LEU A 23 13.58 -12.40 -11.10
C LEU A 23 13.36 -13.36 -12.29
N PHE A 24 14.05 -13.16 -13.42
CA PHE A 24 13.93 -14.00 -14.60
C PHE A 24 14.94 -15.15 -14.66
N ALA A 25 16.02 -15.11 -13.89
CA ALA A 25 17.01 -16.18 -13.83
C ALA A 25 16.47 -17.49 -13.23
N SER A 26 15.33 -17.45 -12.54
CA SER A 26 14.72 -18.62 -11.92
C SER A 26 13.54 -19.24 -12.67
N VAL A 27 13.12 -18.66 -13.81
CA VAL A 27 12.00 -19.19 -14.61
C VAL A 27 12.25 -18.93 -16.10
N GLU A 28 12.93 -19.86 -16.79
CA GLU A 28 12.83 -19.94 -18.24
C GLU A 28 11.43 -20.47 -18.63
N PRO A 29 10.61 -19.70 -19.37
CA PRO A 29 9.35 -20.23 -19.87
C PRO A 29 9.63 -21.10 -21.11
N GLU A 30 9.33 -22.39 -21.03
CA GLU A 30 9.19 -23.21 -22.24
C GLU A 30 8.23 -22.51 -23.22
N LYS A 31 8.67 -22.33 -24.47
CA LYS A 31 7.85 -21.75 -25.56
C LYS A 31 6.59 -22.61 -25.76
N PRO A 32 5.38 -22.10 -25.59
CA PRO A 32 4.17 -22.88 -25.80
C PRO A 32 4.04 -23.25 -27.29
N LYS A 33 3.87 -24.54 -27.57
CA LYS A 33 3.51 -25.05 -28.89
C LYS A 33 2.17 -24.47 -29.34
N LYS A 34 2.13 -23.83 -30.49
CA LYS A 34 0.93 -23.25 -31.11
C LYS A 34 -0.08 -24.36 -31.49
N SER A 35 -0.91 -24.85 -30.60
CA SER A 35 -2.17 -25.52 -30.95
C SER A 35 -2.98 -25.80 -29.71
N GLY A 36 -4.07 -25.10 -29.50
CA GLY A 36 -5.07 -25.40 -28.46
C GLY A 36 -5.66 -24.22 -27.72
N TRP A 37 -5.08 -23.04 -27.83
CA TRP A 37 -5.49 -21.87 -27.03
C TRP A 37 -6.81 -21.21 -27.49
N SER A 38 -7.22 -21.38 -28.75
CA SER A 38 -8.46 -20.75 -29.26
C SER A 38 -9.75 -21.35 -28.67
N LYS A 39 -9.72 -22.56 -28.11
CA LYS A 39 -10.87 -23.20 -27.48
C LYS A 39 -11.05 -22.88 -25.99
N LEU A 40 -10.00 -22.42 -25.30
CA LEU A 40 -10.05 -22.06 -23.87
C LEU A 40 -10.55 -20.63 -23.63
N VAL A 41 -10.47 -19.75 -24.63
CA VAL A 41 -10.87 -18.35 -24.51
C VAL A 41 -12.38 -18.16 -24.59
N GLY A 42 -13.13 -19.14 -25.11
CA GLY A 42 -14.60 -19.11 -25.24
C GLY A 42 -15.38 -19.21 -23.93
N GLY A 43 -14.74 -19.59 -22.81
CA GLY A 43 -15.35 -19.74 -21.49
C GLY A 43 -15.33 -18.51 -20.59
N LEU A 44 -14.67 -17.43 -20.99
CA LEU A 44 -14.44 -16.24 -20.17
C LEU A 44 -15.46 -15.10 -20.41
N SER A 45 -16.62 -15.41 -21.01
CA SER A 45 -17.65 -14.40 -21.33
C SER A 45 -18.38 -13.77 -20.12
N GLY A 46 -17.98 -14.12 -18.89
CA GLY A 46 -18.53 -13.54 -17.65
C GLY A 46 -17.60 -12.55 -16.93
N MET A 47 -16.37 -12.34 -17.40
CA MET A 47 -15.47 -11.36 -16.81
C MET A 47 -15.70 -9.98 -17.43
N SER A 48 -15.87 -8.96 -16.57
CA SER A 48 -16.07 -7.56 -16.98
C SER A 48 -15.08 -7.12 -18.06
N PRO A 49 -15.52 -6.38 -19.09
CA PRO A 49 -14.66 -5.83 -20.15
C PRO A 49 -13.51 -4.96 -19.60
N PHE A 50 -13.66 -4.41 -18.41
CA PHE A 50 -12.62 -3.63 -17.72
C PHE A 50 -11.36 -4.45 -17.41
N PHE A 51 -11.50 -5.75 -17.15
CA PHE A 51 -10.36 -6.62 -16.78
C PHE A 51 -9.55 -7.11 -17.99
N SER A 52 -10.11 -7.11 -19.19
CA SER A 52 -9.50 -7.79 -20.37
C SER A 52 -8.75 -6.90 -21.35
N SER A 53 -8.97 -5.56 -21.34
CA SER A 53 -8.53 -4.75 -22.50
C SER A 53 -7.20 -4.00 -22.32
N LYS A 54 -6.68 -3.83 -21.13
CA LYS A 54 -5.48 -2.98 -20.89
C LYS A 54 -4.20 -3.68 -20.40
N MET A 55 -4.25 -4.97 -20.09
CA MET A 55 -3.10 -5.64 -19.47
C MET A 55 -2.45 -6.68 -20.41
N LYS A 56 -1.34 -6.30 -21.02
CA LYS A 56 -0.42 -7.15 -21.79
C LYS A 56 0.63 -7.79 -20.86
N ASN A 57 1.40 -8.77 -21.35
CA ASN A 57 2.42 -9.55 -20.61
C ASN A 57 3.46 -8.75 -19.79
N ASP A 58 3.43 -7.42 -19.85
CA ASP A 58 4.31 -6.48 -19.12
C ASP A 58 3.78 -6.03 -17.76
N ASP A 59 2.62 -6.56 -17.36
CA ASP A 59 1.87 -6.04 -16.18
C ASP A 59 2.54 -6.34 -14.84
N TYR A 60 3.34 -7.40 -14.76
CA TYR A 60 4.11 -7.70 -13.56
C TYR A 60 5.20 -6.66 -13.31
N ALA A 61 5.91 -6.26 -14.36
CA ALA A 61 6.92 -5.20 -14.27
C ALA A 61 6.25 -3.84 -13.93
N THR A 62 5.03 -3.62 -14.39
CA THR A 62 4.24 -2.42 -14.10
C THR A 62 3.71 -2.46 -12.67
N LEU A 63 3.17 -3.59 -12.17
CA LEU A 63 2.79 -3.75 -10.77
C LEU A 63 4.01 -3.56 -9.86
N ALA A 64 5.10 -4.26 -10.16
CA ALA A 64 6.34 -4.13 -9.41
C ALA A 64 6.83 -2.68 -9.40
N ARG A 65 6.75 -1.96 -10.54
CA ARG A 65 7.17 -0.57 -10.65
C ARG A 65 6.25 0.38 -9.88
N VAL A 66 4.92 0.28 -10.05
CA VAL A 66 3.94 1.13 -9.33
C VAL A 66 4.03 0.88 -7.83
N VAL A 67 4.08 -0.37 -7.40
CA VAL A 67 4.17 -0.71 -5.97
C VAL A 67 5.57 -0.43 -5.43
N TYR A 68 6.64 -0.64 -6.20
CA TYR A 68 8.01 -0.32 -5.80
C TYR A 68 8.22 1.18 -5.61
N HIS A 69 7.63 2.01 -6.48
CA HIS A 69 7.65 3.47 -6.33
C HIS A 69 6.76 3.99 -5.20
N THR A 70 5.81 3.18 -4.72
CA THR A 70 4.90 3.58 -3.64
C THR A 70 5.36 3.07 -2.27
N ILE A 71 6.09 1.92 -2.24
CA ILE A 71 6.48 1.26 -0.99
C ILE A 71 7.87 0.68 -1.10
N PHE A 72 8.81 1.36 -0.48
CA PHE A 72 10.23 1.04 -0.55
C PHE A 72 10.57 -0.28 0.15
N LYS A 73 11.34 -1.16 -0.52
CA LYS A 73 11.92 -2.41 0.00
C LYS A 73 10.95 -3.48 0.56
N GLN A 74 9.64 -3.42 0.25
CA GLN A 74 8.70 -4.48 0.66
C GLN A 74 8.55 -5.54 -0.46
N HIS A 75 9.67 -6.09 -0.93
CA HIS A 75 9.72 -7.03 -2.07
C HIS A 75 8.82 -8.26 -1.87
N ASP A 76 8.82 -8.85 -0.68
CA ASP A 76 8.02 -10.04 -0.36
C ASP A 76 6.53 -9.78 -0.52
N ALA A 77 6.06 -8.58 -0.11
CA ALA A 77 4.68 -8.15 -0.29
C ALA A 77 4.28 -8.13 -1.76
N ILE A 78 5.13 -7.54 -2.60
CA ILE A 78 4.89 -7.42 -4.04
C ILE A 78 4.84 -8.80 -4.70
N VAL A 79 5.76 -9.69 -4.35
CA VAL A 79 5.83 -11.06 -4.88
C VAL A 79 4.60 -11.86 -4.51
N ALA A 80 4.19 -11.85 -3.23
CA ALA A 80 3.04 -12.60 -2.74
C ALA A 80 1.74 -12.14 -3.42
N ILE A 81 1.50 -10.82 -3.45
CA ILE A 81 0.31 -10.22 -4.08
C ILE A 81 0.29 -10.53 -5.59
N SER A 82 1.41 -10.33 -6.27
CA SER A 82 1.52 -10.60 -7.72
C SER A 82 1.26 -12.07 -8.05
N ARG A 83 1.68 -12.99 -7.19
CA ARG A 83 1.42 -14.43 -7.34
C ARG A 83 -0.07 -14.74 -7.24
N ALA A 84 -0.77 -14.16 -6.27
CA ALA A 84 -2.21 -14.35 -6.09
C ALA A 84 -3.01 -13.76 -7.27
N ILE A 85 -2.67 -12.54 -7.70
CA ILE A 85 -3.30 -11.90 -8.87
C ILE A 85 -3.11 -12.74 -10.13
N ARG A 86 -1.88 -13.27 -10.37
CA ARG A 86 -1.61 -14.15 -11.51
C ARG A 86 -2.43 -15.43 -11.48
N ARG A 87 -2.55 -16.08 -10.31
CA ARG A 87 -3.42 -17.28 -10.15
C ARG A 87 -4.86 -16.97 -10.47
N SER A 88 -5.37 -15.85 -9.97
CA SER A 88 -6.74 -15.41 -10.23
C SER A 88 -6.98 -15.16 -11.73
N ARG A 89 -6.07 -14.46 -12.41
CA ARG A 89 -6.17 -14.17 -13.86
C ARG A 89 -6.03 -15.40 -14.74
N ALA A 90 -5.19 -16.34 -14.34
CA ALA A 90 -5.02 -17.60 -15.03
C ALA A 90 -6.27 -18.52 -14.91
N GLY A 91 -7.29 -18.13 -14.14
CA GLY A 91 -8.45 -18.97 -13.87
C GLY A 91 -8.12 -20.20 -13.01
N LEU A 92 -6.97 -20.19 -12.34
CA LEU A 92 -6.49 -21.29 -11.50
C LEU A 92 -6.89 -21.13 -10.03
N LYS A 93 -7.63 -20.07 -9.72
CA LYS A 93 -8.15 -19.79 -8.40
C LYS A 93 -9.53 -20.41 -8.23
N ASP A 94 -9.90 -20.75 -6.99
CA ASP A 94 -11.27 -21.11 -6.64
C ASP A 94 -12.23 -19.96 -7.00
N PRO A 95 -13.22 -20.18 -7.89
CA PRO A 95 -14.14 -19.15 -8.32
C PRO A 95 -15.03 -18.60 -7.20
N ASN A 96 -15.11 -19.30 -6.07
CA ASN A 96 -15.92 -18.90 -4.92
C ASN A 96 -15.17 -18.08 -3.87
N ARG A 97 -13.92 -17.68 -4.11
CA ARG A 97 -13.13 -16.93 -3.13
C ARG A 97 -12.74 -15.54 -3.64
N PRO A 98 -12.41 -14.56 -2.78
CA PRO A 98 -11.90 -13.25 -3.16
C PRO A 98 -10.65 -13.35 -4.05
N ILE A 99 -10.28 -12.39 -4.90
CA ILE A 99 -9.07 -12.37 -5.76
C ILE A 99 -7.81 -12.74 -4.99
N GLY A 100 -7.68 -12.26 -3.76
CA GLY A 100 -6.64 -12.58 -2.81
C GLY A 100 -7.04 -12.12 -1.42
N SER A 101 -6.45 -12.78 -0.42
CA SER A 101 -6.67 -12.50 1.00
C SER A 101 -5.32 -12.46 1.71
N PHE A 102 -5.00 -11.33 2.36
CA PHE A 102 -3.67 -11.10 2.93
C PHE A 102 -3.74 -10.52 4.33
N ILE A 103 -2.82 -10.93 5.20
CA ILE A 103 -2.53 -10.25 6.45
C ILE A 103 -1.22 -9.47 6.29
N PHE A 104 -1.26 -8.16 6.49
CA PHE A 104 -0.11 -7.26 6.51
C PHE A 104 0.29 -6.98 7.95
N SER A 105 1.34 -7.59 8.44
CA SER A 105 1.84 -7.40 9.79
C SER A 105 3.11 -6.55 9.81
N GLY A 106 3.29 -5.76 10.86
CA GLY A 106 4.50 -4.94 11.04
C GLY A 106 4.25 -3.63 11.77
N PRO A 107 5.29 -2.84 11.99
CA PRO A 107 5.20 -1.57 12.72
C PRO A 107 4.23 -0.57 12.07
N THR A 108 3.81 0.41 12.84
CA THR A 108 3.02 1.53 12.31
C THR A 108 3.88 2.39 11.38
N GLY A 109 3.28 2.93 10.31
CA GLY A 109 3.96 3.88 9.43
C GLY A 109 4.94 3.28 8.41
N VAL A 110 4.94 1.95 8.20
CA VAL A 110 5.79 1.28 7.21
C VAL A 110 5.17 1.15 5.82
N GLY A 111 3.95 1.68 5.62
CA GLY A 111 3.31 1.72 4.30
C GLY A 111 2.23 0.67 4.06
N LYS A 112 1.76 -0.11 5.06
CA LYS A 112 0.71 -1.13 4.88
C LYS A 112 -0.55 -0.61 4.18
N THR A 113 -1.09 0.51 4.66
CA THR A 113 -2.28 1.16 4.07
C THR A 113 -1.99 1.76 2.69
N GLU A 114 -0.79 2.28 2.49
CA GLU A 114 -0.39 2.86 1.20
C GLU A 114 -0.25 1.80 0.11
N LEU A 115 0.25 0.60 0.46
CA LEU A 115 0.25 -0.56 -0.44
C LEU A 115 -1.17 -0.94 -0.87
N ALA A 116 -2.12 -0.96 0.07
CA ALA A 116 -3.51 -1.26 -0.26
C ALA A 116 -4.10 -0.22 -1.24
N ARG A 117 -3.76 1.07 -1.06
CA ARG A 117 -4.19 2.16 -1.97
C ARG A 117 -3.56 2.03 -3.35
N ALA A 118 -2.25 1.80 -3.41
CA ALA A 118 -1.55 1.58 -4.67
C ALA A 118 -2.08 0.36 -5.43
N LEU A 119 -2.45 -0.69 -4.69
CA LEU A 119 -3.06 -1.88 -5.26
C LEU A 119 -4.46 -1.60 -5.84
N ALA A 120 -5.28 -0.77 -5.18
CA ALA A 120 -6.58 -0.36 -5.69
C ALA A 120 -6.43 0.43 -7.00
N GLU A 121 -5.53 1.41 -7.04
CA GLU A 121 -5.20 2.18 -8.24
C GLU A 121 -4.70 1.27 -9.38
N PHE A 122 -3.79 0.35 -9.07
CA PHE A 122 -3.24 -0.58 -10.06
C PHE A 122 -4.27 -1.56 -10.63
N LEU A 123 -5.09 -2.18 -9.78
CA LEU A 123 -6.03 -3.23 -10.21
C LEU A 123 -7.27 -2.68 -10.88
N PHE A 124 -7.75 -1.52 -10.41
CA PHE A 124 -9.07 -0.99 -10.75
C PHE A 124 -9.00 0.38 -11.44
N ASP A 125 -7.79 0.93 -11.64
CA ASP A 125 -7.54 2.26 -12.25
C ASP A 125 -8.27 3.39 -11.48
N ASP A 126 -8.49 3.17 -10.17
CA ASP A 126 -9.20 4.10 -9.28
C ASP A 126 -8.66 4.00 -7.85
N ARG A 127 -8.07 5.08 -7.35
CA ARG A 127 -7.60 5.19 -5.94
C ARG A 127 -8.73 5.07 -4.94
N GLU A 128 -9.93 5.48 -5.34
CA GLU A 128 -11.14 5.40 -4.52
C GLU A 128 -11.76 4.00 -4.50
N ALA A 129 -11.23 3.06 -5.29
CA ALA A 129 -11.61 1.63 -5.20
C ALA A 129 -11.04 0.95 -3.94
N LEU A 130 -10.57 1.73 -2.95
CA LEU A 130 -10.17 1.28 -1.62
C LEU A 130 -11.33 1.48 -0.63
N ILE A 131 -11.89 0.37 -0.13
CA ILE A 131 -12.86 0.35 0.97
C ILE A 131 -12.08 0.13 2.26
N ARG A 132 -11.94 1.16 3.10
CA ARG A 132 -11.26 1.04 4.39
C ARG A 132 -12.26 0.96 5.52
N VAL A 133 -12.07 -0.03 6.39
CA VAL A 133 -12.85 -0.23 7.63
C VAL A 133 -11.86 -0.36 8.79
N ASP A 134 -11.99 0.52 9.78
CA ASP A 134 -11.17 0.49 11.00
C ASP A 134 -11.79 -0.50 12.00
N MET A 135 -11.08 -1.57 12.31
CA MET A 135 -11.57 -2.61 13.21
C MET A 135 -11.62 -2.18 14.67
N SER A 136 -10.98 -1.07 15.04
CA SER A 136 -11.12 -0.49 16.38
C SER A 136 -12.54 0.02 16.67
N GLU A 137 -13.35 0.27 15.64
CA GLU A 137 -14.77 0.62 15.79
C GLU A 137 -15.67 -0.61 16.05
N TYR A 138 -15.12 -1.83 15.91
CA TYR A 138 -15.83 -3.10 15.99
C TYR A 138 -15.29 -4.00 17.11
N MET A 139 -14.84 -3.41 18.20
CA MET A 139 -14.31 -4.13 19.37
C MET A 139 -15.42 -4.78 20.21
N GLU A 140 -16.61 -4.18 20.22
CA GLU A 140 -17.73 -4.62 21.02
C GLU A 140 -18.72 -5.45 20.19
N LYS A 141 -19.30 -6.48 20.79
CA LYS A 141 -20.23 -7.40 20.11
C LYS A 141 -21.38 -6.68 19.40
N PHE A 142 -21.96 -5.65 20.01
CA PHE A 142 -23.09 -4.92 19.41
C PHE A 142 -22.65 -4.08 18.20
N THR A 143 -21.39 -3.70 18.08
CA THR A 143 -20.89 -2.93 16.95
C THR A 143 -20.68 -3.80 15.70
N VAL A 144 -20.52 -5.12 15.87
CA VAL A 144 -20.36 -6.06 14.75
C VAL A 144 -21.57 -6.05 13.81
N SER A 145 -22.78 -5.89 14.36
CA SER A 145 -23.99 -5.75 13.56
C SER A 145 -23.96 -4.54 12.61
N ARG A 146 -23.22 -3.48 12.95
CA ARG A 146 -23.06 -2.30 12.07
C ARG A 146 -22.22 -2.62 10.84
N LEU A 147 -21.43 -3.70 10.86
CA LEU A 147 -20.60 -4.09 9.72
C LEU A 147 -21.46 -4.71 8.59
N ILE A 148 -22.43 -5.55 8.95
CA ILE A 148 -23.31 -6.27 8.00
C ILE A 148 -24.75 -5.75 7.96
N GLY A 149 -25.16 -4.94 8.93
CA GLY A 149 -26.51 -4.43 9.17
C GLY A 149 -27.15 -5.07 10.40
N ALA A 150 -27.94 -4.29 11.14
CA ALA A 150 -28.65 -4.78 12.32
C ALA A 150 -29.80 -5.71 11.94
N PRO A 151 -30.07 -6.77 12.72
CA PRO A 151 -31.24 -7.63 12.51
C PRO A 151 -32.58 -6.86 12.62
N PRO A 152 -33.67 -7.36 12.02
CA PRO A 152 -34.99 -6.76 12.15
C PRO A 152 -35.41 -6.56 13.60
N GLY A 153 -35.92 -5.38 13.92
CA GLY A 153 -36.34 -5.00 15.28
C GLY A 153 -35.30 -4.38 16.19
N TYR A 154 -34.03 -4.26 15.72
CA TYR A 154 -32.99 -3.56 16.47
C TYR A 154 -32.81 -2.12 15.95
N VAL A 155 -32.35 -1.23 16.83
CA VAL A 155 -32.00 0.15 16.47
C VAL A 155 -30.93 0.14 15.40
N GLY A 156 -31.15 0.89 14.28
CA GLY A 156 -30.23 0.91 13.13
C GLY A 156 -30.52 -0.14 12.05
N TYR A 157 -31.66 -0.86 12.13
CA TYR A 157 -32.08 -1.81 11.07
C TYR A 157 -32.20 -1.15 9.70
N GLU A 158 -32.66 0.11 9.63
CA GLU A 158 -32.76 0.87 8.38
C GLU A 158 -31.40 1.20 7.75
N ASP A 159 -30.34 1.16 8.54
CA ASP A 159 -28.99 1.37 8.07
C ASP A 159 -28.41 0.06 7.51
N SER A 160 -28.09 0.06 6.22
CA SER A 160 -27.33 -1.03 5.61
C SER A 160 -25.95 -1.11 6.27
N GLY A 161 -25.42 -2.33 6.47
CA GLY A 161 -24.09 -2.52 7.05
C GLY A 161 -22.99 -1.76 6.31
N ALA A 162 -22.04 -1.23 7.04
CA ALA A 162 -20.98 -0.38 6.49
C ALA A 162 -20.18 -1.11 5.40
N LEU A 163 -19.74 -2.35 5.68
CA LEU A 163 -18.98 -3.17 4.73
C LEU A 163 -19.84 -3.62 3.56
N THR A 164 -21.01 -4.20 3.84
CA THR A 164 -21.90 -4.74 2.81
C THR A 164 -22.39 -3.66 1.85
N LYS A 165 -22.71 -2.46 2.36
CA LYS A 165 -23.10 -1.29 1.56
C LYS A 165 -21.98 -0.80 0.66
N ALA A 166 -20.74 -0.75 1.20
CA ALA A 166 -19.57 -0.27 0.46
C ALA A 166 -19.22 -1.23 -0.69
N VAL A 167 -19.11 -2.53 -0.41
CA VAL A 167 -18.78 -3.55 -1.43
C VAL A 167 -19.89 -3.66 -2.48
N ARG A 168 -21.17 -3.58 -2.10
CA ARG A 168 -22.27 -3.57 -3.07
C ARG A 168 -22.20 -2.39 -4.04
N ARG A 169 -21.71 -1.23 -3.58
CA ARG A 169 -21.52 -0.05 -4.44
C ARG A 169 -20.30 -0.17 -5.34
N ARG A 170 -19.24 -0.82 -4.83
CA ARG A 170 -17.97 -1.00 -5.51
C ARG A 170 -17.54 -2.46 -5.44
N PRO A 171 -18.12 -3.34 -6.27
CA PRO A 171 -17.83 -4.78 -6.23
C PRO A 171 -16.40 -5.12 -6.69
N TYR A 172 -15.75 -4.23 -7.42
CA TYR A 172 -14.35 -4.29 -7.82
C TYR A 172 -13.56 -3.34 -6.93
N SER A 173 -13.01 -3.84 -5.84
CA SER A 173 -12.34 -3.00 -4.84
C SER A 173 -11.30 -3.77 -4.04
N VAL A 174 -10.40 -3.02 -3.42
CA VAL A 174 -9.56 -3.50 -2.32
C VAL A 174 -10.29 -3.19 -1.02
N VAL A 175 -10.59 -4.23 -0.25
CA VAL A 175 -11.20 -4.12 1.08
C VAL A 175 -10.07 -4.19 2.10
N LEU A 176 -9.84 -3.09 2.79
CA LEU A 176 -8.83 -2.97 3.84
C LEU A 176 -9.48 -2.96 5.22
N LEU A 177 -9.24 -3.99 6.00
CA LEU A 177 -9.63 -4.09 7.41
C LEU A 177 -8.41 -3.69 8.25
N ASP A 178 -8.45 -2.47 8.80
CA ASP A 178 -7.30 -1.91 9.52
C ASP A 178 -7.34 -2.30 11.00
N GLU A 179 -6.18 -2.66 11.59
CA GLU A 179 -6.02 -3.10 12.98
C GLU A 179 -6.90 -4.30 13.37
N VAL A 180 -6.87 -5.35 12.53
CA VAL A 180 -7.75 -6.51 12.64
C VAL A 180 -7.68 -7.24 14.00
N GLU A 181 -6.55 -7.17 14.70
CA GLU A 181 -6.37 -7.73 16.04
C GLU A 181 -7.26 -7.10 17.11
N LYS A 182 -7.84 -5.92 16.83
CA LYS A 182 -8.76 -5.24 17.76
C LYS A 182 -10.22 -5.65 17.58
N ALA A 183 -10.53 -6.33 16.50
CA ALA A 183 -11.89 -6.72 16.18
C ALA A 183 -12.47 -7.73 17.20
N HIS A 184 -13.77 -7.62 17.47
CA HIS A 184 -14.47 -8.64 18.23
C HIS A 184 -14.40 -10.01 17.53
N PRO A 185 -14.30 -11.14 18.22
CA PRO A 185 -14.21 -12.48 17.63
C PRO A 185 -15.30 -12.81 16.60
N ASP A 186 -16.51 -12.29 16.77
CA ASP A 186 -17.62 -12.49 15.83
C ASP A 186 -17.34 -11.91 14.43
N VAL A 187 -16.44 -10.92 14.30
CA VAL A 187 -16.01 -10.39 13.00
C VAL A 187 -15.28 -11.47 12.20
N PHE A 188 -14.46 -12.30 12.85
CA PHE A 188 -13.75 -13.39 12.16
C PHE A 188 -14.70 -14.43 11.61
N ASN A 189 -15.79 -14.74 12.33
CA ASN A 189 -16.84 -15.65 11.85
C ASN A 189 -17.51 -15.13 10.57
N ILE A 190 -17.74 -13.80 10.48
CA ILE A 190 -18.25 -13.15 9.27
C ILE A 190 -17.23 -13.25 8.13
N LEU A 191 -15.96 -12.99 8.43
CA LEU A 191 -14.90 -13.05 7.43
C LEU A 191 -14.65 -14.47 6.92
N LEU A 192 -14.85 -15.51 7.73
CA LEU A 192 -14.79 -16.91 7.27
C LEU A 192 -15.75 -17.16 6.12
N GLN A 193 -16.98 -16.66 6.20
CA GLN A 193 -17.95 -16.77 5.09
C GLN A 193 -17.44 -16.09 3.82
N VAL A 194 -16.89 -14.89 3.94
CA VAL A 194 -16.29 -14.18 2.79
C VAL A 194 -15.11 -14.97 2.19
N LEU A 195 -14.25 -15.54 3.03
CA LEU A 195 -13.05 -16.26 2.60
C LEU A 195 -13.35 -17.61 1.95
N ASP A 196 -14.42 -18.31 2.37
CA ASP A 196 -14.80 -19.61 1.84
C ASP A 196 -15.75 -19.54 0.67
N GLU A 197 -16.80 -18.71 0.79
CA GLU A 197 -17.92 -18.68 -0.16
C GLU A 197 -17.87 -17.44 -1.07
N GLY A 198 -16.96 -16.48 -0.78
CA GLY A 198 -16.80 -15.24 -1.55
C GLY A 198 -18.02 -14.34 -1.53
N HIS A 199 -18.91 -14.53 -0.57
CA HIS A 199 -20.08 -13.67 -0.42
C HIS A 199 -20.45 -13.45 1.06
N LEU A 200 -21.29 -12.46 1.30
CA LEU A 200 -21.81 -12.15 2.62
C LEU A 200 -23.27 -11.75 2.50
N THR A 201 -24.13 -12.32 3.35
CA THR A 201 -25.56 -11.95 3.36
C THR A 201 -25.78 -10.78 4.31
N ASP A 202 -26.38 -9.70 3.82
CA ASP A 202 -26.72 -8.54 4.65
C ASP A 202 -28.02 -8.77 5.46
N ASN A 203 -28.34 -7.80 6.32
CA ASN A 203 -29.56 -7.82 7.17
C ASN A 203 -30.88 -7.84 6.40
N TYR A 204 -30.87 -7.52 5.10
CA TYR A 204 -32.05 -7.59 4.22
C TYR A 204 -32.12 -8.92 3.46
N GLY A 205 -31.24 -9.86 3.72
CA GLY A 205 -31.17 -11.14 3.00
C GLY A 205 -30.53 -11.03 1.61
N ARG A 206 -29.85 -9.93 1.28
CA ARG A 206 -29.18 -9.75 0.00
C ARG A 206 -27.79 -10.35 0.06
N VAL A 207 -27.44 -11.13 -0.95
CA VAL A 207 -26.12 -11.70 -1.12
C VAL A 207 -25.18 -10.65 -1.74
N ILE A 208 -24.13 -10.30 -1.04
CA ILE A 208 -23.10 -9.34 -1.46
C ILE A 208 -21.87 -10.11 -1.91
N ASP A 209 -21.48 -9.94 -3.16
CA ASP A 209 -20.38 -10.66 -3.80
C ASP A 209 -19.03 -10.01 -3.51
N PHE A 210 -18.08 -10.79 -2.99
CA PHE A 210 -16.69 -10.42 -2.70
C PHE A 210 -15.68 -11.09 -3.65
N LYS A 211 -16.11 -11.88 -4.62
CA LYS A 211 -15.23 -12.65 -5.51
C LYS A 211 -14.30 -11.80 -6.35
N ASN A 212 -14.71 -10.55 -6.61
CA ASN A 212 -13.93 -9.57 -7.38
C ASN A 212 -13.19 -8.58 -6.46
N THR A 213 -13.08 -8.86 -5.16
CA THR A 213 -12.34 -8.02 -4.22
C THR A 213 -10.99 -8.62 -3.87
N VAL A 214 -10.05 -7.77 -3.46
CA VAL A 214 -8.85 -8.17 -2.73
C VAL A 214 -9.05 -7.81 -1.27
N LEU A 215 -8.97 -8.79 -0.36
CA LEU A 215 -9.13 -8.57 1.07
C LEU A 215 -7.77 -8.43 1.72
N ILE A 216 -7.53 -7.28 2.35
CA ILE A 216 -6.29 -6.97 3.07
C ILE A 216 -6.65 -6.67 4.52
N MET A 217 -5.96 -7.32 5.44
CA MET A 217 -6.09 -7.10 6.87
C MET A 217 -4.77 -6.56 7.39
N THR A 218 -4.75 -5.40 8.04
CA THR A 218 -3.51 -4.92 8.67
C THR A 218 -3.49 -5.28 10.14
N SER A 219 -2.30 -5.56 10.64
CA SER A 219 -2.05 -5.84 12.05
C SER A 219 -0.76 -5.18 12.51
N ASN A 220 -0.72 -4.77 13.77
CA ASN A 220 0.47 -4.29 14.45
C ASN A 220 1.07 -5.37 15.38
N LEU A 221 0.56 -6.61 15.33
CA LEU A 221 1.12 -7.73 16.06
C LEU A 221 2.57 -7.97 15.64
N GLY A 222 3.42 -8.32 16.58
CA GLY A 222 4.85 -8.49 16.37
C GLY A 222 5.65 -7.19 16.21
N ALA A 223 5.02 -6.01 16.14
CA ALA A 223 5.72 -4.73 16.02
C ALA A 223 6.74 -4.50 17.15
N ARG A 224 6.45 -4.95 18.37
CA ARG A 224 7.37 -4.85 19.52
C ARG A 224 8.59 -5.76 19.38
N GLU A 225 8.41 -6.93 18.78
CA GLU A 225 9.50 -7.88 18.55
C GLU A 225 10.40 -7.41 17.40
N ILE A 226 9.82 -6.75 16.40
CA ILE A 226 10.52 -6.11 15.30
C ILE A 226 11.41 -4.96 15.81
N SER A 227 10.87 -4.09 16.70
CA SER A 227 11.59 -2.95 17.26
C SER A 227 12.72 -3.36 18.24
N LYS A 228 12.60 -4.49 18.91
CA LYS A 228 13.63 -4.99 19.83
C LYS A 228 14.82 -5.65 19.12
N GLY A 229 14.62 -6.17 17.90
CA GLY A 229 15.68 -6.80 17.11
C GLY A 229 16.79 -5.85 16.66
N GLY A 230 16.53 -4.54 16.59
CA GLY A 230 17.52 -3.52 16.21
C GLY A 230 18.41 -3.00 17.35
N GLY A 231 18.20 -3.43 18.61
CA GLY A 231 18.80 -2.76 19.79
C GLY A 231 19.88 -3.50 20.55
N LEU A 232 20.24 -4.72 20.25
CA LEU A 232 21.23 -5.50 21.00
C LEU A 232 22.32 -6.06 20.08
N GLY A 233 23.32 -5.22 19.75
CA GLY A 233 24.72 -5.65 19.52
C GLY A 233 25.00 -6.73 18.49
N PHE A 234 24.16 -6.90 17.46
CA PHE A 234 24.44 -7.84 16.39
C PHE A 234 25.40 -7.18 15.36
N GLN A 235 26.55 -7.78 15.19
CA GLN A 235 27.49 -7.42 14.14
C GLN A 235 26.85 -7.64 12.78
N ALA A 236 27.08 -6.74 11.84
CA ALA A 236 26.48 -6.62 10.51
C ALA A 236 26.77 -7.79 9.53
N THR A 237 26.68 -9.03 9.96
CA THR A 237 27.11 -10.18 9.16
C THR A 237 25.97 -11.02 8.56
N ASP A 238 24.68 -10.82 8.94
CA ASP A 238 23.60 -11.64 8.36
C ASP A 238 22.22 -10.99 8.49
N LEU A 239 21.98 -9.92 7.72
CA LEU A 239 20.67 -9.22 7.66
C LEU A 239 19.52 -10.15 7.24
N GLU A 240 19.80 -11.19 6.48
CA GLU A 240 18.81 -12.14 5.99
C GLU A 240 18.38 -13.15 7.05
N SER A 241 19.33 -13.59 7.90
CA SER A 241 19.04 -14.47 9.04
C SER A 241 18.23 -13.78 10.12
N ASP A 242 18.54 -12.51 10.40
CA ASP A 242 17.79 -11.69 11.37
C ASP A 242 16.35 -11.42 10.93
N TYR A 243 16.14 -11.21 9.64
CA TYR A 243 14.79 -11.06 9.07
C TYR A 243 13.97 -12.35 9.20
N GLN A 244 14.57 -13.50 8.92
CA GLN A 244 13.86 -14.78 9.03
C GLN A 244 13.46 -15.08 10.48
N ILE A 245 14.33 -14.82 11.43
CA ILE A 245 14.03 -14.94 12.87
C ILE A 245 12.91 -14.01 13.29
N MET A 246 12.90 -12.78 12.79
CA MET A 246 11.85 -11.82 13.03
C MET A 246 10.51 -12.30 12.44
N LYS A 247 10.51 -12.76 11.20
CA LYS A 247 9.34 -13.30 10.50
C LYS A 247 8.72 -14.46 11.28
N ASP A 248 9.54 -15.39 11.78
CA ASP A 248 9.08 -16.53 12.58
C ASP A 248 8.46 -16.09 13.93
N LYS A 249 9.00 -15.06 14.56
CA LYS A 249 8.41 -14.50 15.79
C LYS A 249 7.06 -13.86 15.53
N VAL A 250 6.96 -13.06 14.46
CA VAL A 250 5.71 -12.42 14.06
C VAL A 250 4.65 -13.46 13.69
N ALA A 251 5.04 -14.51 12.96
CA ALA A 251 4.14 -15.61 12.61
C ALA A 251 3.56 -16.27 13.87
N LYS A 252 4.38 -16.55 14.88
CA LYS A 252 3.92 -17.10 16.17
C LYS A 252 2.95 -16.18 16.92
N GLU A 253 3.15 -14.86 16.88
CA GLU A 253 2.22 -13.91 17.49
C GLU A 253 0.87 -13.87 16.73
N ILE A 254 0.90 -13.98 15.41
CA ILE A 254 -0.30 -14.09 14.57
C ILE A 254 -1.05 -15.40 14.86
N GLU A 255 -0.34 -16.53 14.95
CA GLU A 255 -0.93 -17.82 15.30
C GLU A 255 -1.58 -17.85 16.69
N ARG A 256 -1.06 -17.05 17.64
CA ARG A 256 -1.65 -16.90 18.96
C ARG A 256 -2.89 -16.02 18.99
N ALA A 257 -2.92 -15.00 18.12
CA ALA A 257 -3.98 -14.00 18.09
C ALA A 257 -5.20 -14.44 17.28
N PHE A 258 -5.01 -15.27 16.27
CA PHE A 258 -6.06 -15.67 15.34
C PHE A 258 -6.29 -17.20 15.38
N ASN A 259 -7.53 -17.61 15.18
CA ASN A 259 -7.86 -19.03 15.11
C ASN A 259 -7.19 -19.70 13.90
N PRO A 260 -6.66 -20.93 14.04
CA PRO A 260 -6.04 -21.67 12.94
C PRO A 260 -6.98 -21.83 11.73
N GLU A 261 -8.26 -21.97 11.96
CA GLU A 261 -9.27 -22.06 10.91
C GLU A 261 -9.29 -20.80 10.03
N PHE A 262 -9.20 -19.63 10.64
CA PHE A 262 -9.13 -18.35 9.92
C PHE A 262 -7.83 -18.22 9.14
N LEU A 263 -6.68 -18.51 9.76
CA LEU A 263 -5.37 -18.40 9.12
C LEU A 263 -5.21 -19.33 7.91
N ASN A 264 -5.78 -20.53 7.97
CA ASN A 264 -5.74 -21.50 6.86
C ASN A 264 -6.51 -21.03 5.61
N ARG A 265 -7.35 -20.01 5.72
CA ARG A 265 -8.11 -19.45 4.59
C ARG A 265 -7.46 -18.21 3.99
N ILE A 266 -6.43 -17.67 4.63
CA ILE A 266 -5.64 -16.55 4.15
C ILE A 266 -4.61 -17.04 3.13
N ASP A 267 -4.48 -16.35 2.00
CA ASP A 267 -3.54 -16.72 0.93
C ASP A 267 -2.09 -16.53 1.36
N ASP A 268 -1.78 -15.44 2.08
CA ASP A 268 -0.42 -15.19 2.58
C ASP A 268 -0.41 -14.20 3.74
N THR A 269 0.60 -14.32 4.61
CA THR A 269 0.89 -13.39 5.69
C THR A 269 2.21 -12.68 5.40
N ILE A 270 2.13 -11.38 5.23
CA ILE A 270 3.24 -10.54 4.78
C ILE A 270 3.75 -9.72 5.96
N VAL A 271 5.01 -9.88 6.29
CA VAL A 271 5.68 -9.12 7.36
C VAL A 271 6.42 -7.96 6.74
N PHE A 272 6.04 -6.73 7.14
CA PHE A 272 6.65 -5.50 6.67
C PHE A 272 7.90 -5.18 7.46
N HIS A 273 8.97 -4.82 6.75
CA HIS A 273 10.21 -4.36 7.34
C HIS A 273 10.05 -2.98 7.98
N PRO A 274 10.75 -2.71 9.09
CA PRO A 274 10.90 -1.35 9.59
C PRO A 274 11.62 -0.49 8.55
N LEU A 275 11.31 0.79 8.54
CA LEU A 275 11.96 1.74 7.63
C LEU A 275 13.27 2.21 8.21
N SER A 276 14.34 2.18 7.40
CA SER A 276 15.62 2.80 7.73
C SER A 276 15.60 4.30 7.38
N ARG A 277 16.59 5.05 7.87
CA ARG A 277 16.73 6.48 7.57
C ARG A 277 16.85 6.74 6.05
N GLU A 278 17.56 5.86 5.33
CA GLU A 278 17.70 5.95 3.87
C GLU A 278 16.34 5.75 3.17
N ASN A 279 15.51 4.86 3.70
CA ASN A 279 14.17 4.64 3.16
C ASN A 279 13.27 5.87 3.34
N ILE A 280 13.46 6.63 4.41
CA ILE A 280 12.68 7.84 4.68
C ILE A 280 12.97 8.94 3.65
N SER A 281 14.22 9.14 3.24
CA SER A 281 14.54 10.13 2.19
C SER A 281 13.86 9.81 0.86
N GLU A 282 13.77 8.54 0.48
CA GLU A 282 13.04 8.12 -0.72
C GLU A 282 11.52 8.34 -0.56
N ILE A 283 10.98 8.11 0.64
CA ILE A 283 9.56 8.36 0.92
C ILE A 283 9.22 9.84 0.80
N ILE A 284 10.13 10.76 1.12
CA ILE A 284 9.94 12.18 0.89
C ILE A 284 9.64 12.45 -0.59
N HIS A 285 10.41 11.88 -1.51
CA HIS A 285 10.17 12.06 -2.94
C HIS A 285 8.79 11.56 -3.38
N ILE A 286 8.30 10.46 -2.77
CA ILE A 286 6.96 9.94 -3.03
C ILE A 286 5.89 10.92 -2.51
N LEU A 287 6.03 11.41 -1.27
CA LEU A 287 5.07 12.34 -0.67
C LEU A 287 5.08 13.71 -1.38
N MET A 288 6.23 14.13 -1.88
CA MET A 288 6.37 15.37 -2.64
C MET A 288 5.66 15.33 -3.99
N ARG A 289 5.38 14.14 -4.55
CA ARG A 289 4.65 14.04 -5.82
C ARG A 289 3.29 14.73 -5.76
N ASP A 290 2.52 14.52 -4.69
CA ASP A 290 1.21 15.16 -4.51
C ASP A 290 1.36 16.69 -4.39
N VAL A 291 2.47 17.20 -3.83
CA VAL A 291 2.78 18.63 -3.76
C VAL A 291 3.15 19.17 -5.13
N HIS A 292 4.00 18.44 -5.87
CA HIS A 292 4.38 18.82 -7.24
C HIS A 292 3.18 18.87 -8.19
N GLU A 293 2.25 17.90 -8.11
CA GLU A 293 1.03 17.91 -8.93
C GLU A 293 0.18 19.14 -8.67
N ARG A 294 -0.02 19.52 -7.39
CA ARG A 294 -0.77 20.75 -7.02
C ARG A 294 -0.08 22.05 -7.44
N LEU A 295 1.25 22.08 -7.39
CA LEU A 295 2.03 23.23 -7.86
C LEU A 295 2.07 23.32 -9.37
N ALA A 296 2.08 22.20 -10.09
CA ALA A 296 2.02 22.16 -11.55
C ALA A 296 0.71 22.77 -12.10
N GLU A 297 -0.43 22.64 -11.39
CA GLU A 297 -1.68 23.33 -11.73
C GLU A 297 -1.54 24.87 -11.69
N LYS A 298 -0.55 25.37 -10.94
CA LYS A 298 -0.21 26.80 -10.83
C LYS A 298 1.00 27.19 -11.68
N GLU A 299 1.49 26.26 -12.52
CA GLU A 299 2.69 26.43 -13.36
C GLU A 299 3.96 26.72 -12.55
N ILE A 300 4.02 26.27 -11.29
CA ILE A 300 5.19 26.44 -10.40
C ILE A 300 5.93 25.11 -10.33
N LYS A 301 7.24 25.13 -10.54
CA LYS A 301 8.12 23.99 -10.33
C LYS A 301 8.82 24.12 -8.98
N LEU A 302 8.96 23.00 -8.27
CA LEU A 302 9.61 22.93 -6.96
C LEU A 302 10.74 21.90 -6.98
N THR A 303 11.89 22.26 -6.43
CA THR A 303 13.02 21.36 -6.20
C THR A 303 13.48 21.45 -4.75
N LEU A 304 13.93 20.33 -4.17
CA LEU A 304 14.47 20.31 -2.82
C LEU A 304 15.97 20.09 -2.87
N SER A 305 16.71 20.90 -2.11
CA SER A 305 18.13 20.66 -1.87
C SER A 305 18.34 19.40 -1.00
N ALA A 306 19.52 18.81 -1.05
CA ALA A 306 19.86 17.68 -0.18
C ALA A 306 19.71 18.05 1.31
N ALA A 307 20.09 19.30 1.67
CA ALA A 307 19.92 19.80 3.04
C ALA A 307 18.46 19.90 3.46
N ALA A 308 17.56 20.31 2.56
CA ALA A 308 16.13 20.37 2.84
C ALA A 308 15.52 18.97 3.05
N ILE A 309 15.97 17.99 2.27
CA ILE A 309 15.56 16.57 2.45
C ILE A 309 16.04 16.06 3.81
N ASP A 310 17.33 16.27 4.16
CA ASP A 310 17.88 15.84 5.45
C ASP A 310 17.15 16.51 6.62
N PHE A 311 16.82 17.79 6.52
CA PHE A 311 16.02 18.50 7.51
C PHE A 311 14.64 17.86 7.69
N LEU A 312 13.92 17.58 6.59
CA LEU A 312 12.62 16.93 6.66
C LEU A 312 12.69 15.51 7.23
N VAL A 313 13.76 14.77 6.95
CA VAL A 313 14.02 13.47 7.57
C VAL A 313 14.18 13.62 9.07
N GLU A 314 14.98 14.57 9.54
CA GLU A 314 15.21 14.81 10.98
C GLU A 314 13.92 15.20 11.72
N GLN A 315 13.10 16.04 11.10
CA GLN A 315 11.83 16.49 11.69
C GLN A 315 10.70 15.45 11.60
N GLY A 316 10.78 14.54 10.64
CA GLY A 316 9.69 13.63 10.31
C GLY A 316 9.98 12.15 10.57
N TYR A 317 11.20 11.77 10.97
CA TYR A 317 11.52 10.38 11.29
C TYR A 317 11.33 10.09 12.78
N ASP A 318 10.59 9.05 13.06
CA ASP A 318 10.48 8.48 14.41
C ASP A 318 10.56 6.96 14.29
N GLU A 319 11.49 6.34 15.02
CA GLU A 319 11.73 4.90 14.96
C GLU A 319 10.50 4.06 15.32
N LYS A 320 9.62 4.59 16.21
CA LYS A 320 8.39 3.90 16.65
C LYS A 320 7.21 4.12 15.70
N PHE A 321 7.15 5.29 15.04
CA PHE A 321 6.02 5.70 14.20
C PHE A 321 6.34 5.68 12.71
N GLY A 322 7.57 5.33 12.33
CA GLY A 322 8.02 5.22 10.95
C GLY A 322 7.89 6.52 10.16
N ALA A 323 7.34 6.45 8.95
CA ALA A 323 7.13 7.62 8.09
C ALA A 323 5.85 8.41 8.40
N ARG A 324 5.04 8.02 9.39
CA ARG A 324 3.78 8.71 9.69
C ARG A 324 3.95 10.17 10.12
N PRO A 325 4.95 10.55 10.94
CA PRO A 325 5.23 11.94 11.27
C PRO A 325 5.74 12.76 10.08
N LEU A 326 6.37 12.13 9.09
CA LEU A 326 6.97 12.79 7.94
C LEU A 326 5.96 13.61 7.12
N LYS A 327 4.75 13.09 6.93
CA LYS A 327 3.68 13.84 6.24
C LYS A 327 3.33 15.13 6.98
N ARG A 328 3.32 15.09 8.32
CA ARG A 328 3.07 16.29 9.14
C ARG A 328 4.26 17.25 9.11
N ALA A 329 5.49 16.73 9.04
CA ALA A 329 6.68 17.56 8.91
C ALA A 329 6.68 18.30 7.57
N ILE A 330 6.38 17.61 6.46
CA ILE A 330 6.22 18.23 5.13
C ILE A 330 5.12 19.30 5.17
N GLN A 331 3.96 19.00 5.73
CA GLN A 331 2.87 19.95 5.83
C GLN A 331 3.29 21.20 6.61
N ARG A 332 3.81 21.04 7.82
CA ARG A 332 4.17 22.15 8.71
C ARG A 332 5.31 23.00 8.20
N HIS A 333 6.37 22.38 7.68
CA HIS A 333 7.61 23.07 7.36
C HIS A 333 7.68 23.52 5.90
N LEU A 334 6.95 22.85 4.99
CA LEU A 334 7.02 23.15 3.57
C LEU A 334 5.67 23.65 3.02
N GLU A 335 4.56 22.91 3.19
CA GLU A 335 3.28 23.28 2.59
C GLU A 335 2.72 24.58 3.20
N ASP A 336 2.86 24.79 4.52
CA ASP A 336 2.43 26.01 5.19
C ASP A 336 3.25 27.21 4.69
N LEU A 337 4.59 27.04 4.56
CA LEU A 337 5.48 28.08 4.01
C LEU A 337 5.16 28.41 2.55
N LEU A 338 4.94 27.40 1.71
CA LEU A 338 4.53 27.59 0.31
C LEU A 338 3.19 28.33 0.21
N SER A 339 2.23 27.92 1.05
CA SER A 339 0.89 28.49 1.05
C SER A 339 0.92 29.98 1.43
N GLU A 340 1.69 30.34 2.45
CA GLU A 340 1.86 31.75 2.86
C GLU A 340 2.42 32.60 1.71
N LYS A 341 3.50 32.16 1.08
CA LYS A 341 4.15 32.90 0.00
C LYS A 341 3.32 32.99 -1.28
N ILE A 342 2.60 31.92 -1.62
CA ILE A 342 1.66 31.94 -2.75
C ILE A 342 0.52 32.95 -2.49
N LEU A 343 -0.03 33.01 -1.27
CA LEU A 343 -1.07 33.97 -0.91
C LEU A 343 -0.58 35.43 -0.90
N GLN A 344 0.70 35.64 -0.58
CA GLN A 344 1.35 36.95 -0.66
C GLN A 344 1.70 37.37 -2.09
N ALA A 345 1.42 36.53 -3.09
CA ALA A 345 1.75 36.72 -4.48
C ALA A 345 3.27 36.97 -4.73
N GLU A 346 4.14 36.33 -3.92
CA GLU A 346 5.59 36.40 -4.09
C GLU A 346 6.07 35.59 -5.30
N PHE A 347 5.24 34.63 -5.79
CA PHE A 347 5.57 33.79 -6.93
C PHE A 347 4.63 33.98 -8.09
N SER A 348 5.17 33.85 -9.29
CA SER A 348 4.45 33.99 -10.58
C SER A 348 4.38 32.63 -11.29
N PRO A 349 3.37 32.39 -12.15
CA PRO A 349 3.37 31.24 -13.03
C PRO A 349 4.64 31.19 -13.88
N GLY A 350 5.29 30.03 -13.92
CA GLY A 350 6.55 29.80 -14.61
C GLY A 350 7.79 29.86 -13.72
N ASP A 351 7.66 30.27 -12.45
CA ASP A 351 8.81 30.31 -11.54
C ASP A 351 9.29 28.91 -11.16
N GLU A 352 10.62 28.78 -11.01
CA GLU A 352 11.26 27.58 -10.46
C GLU A 352 11.70 27.88 -9.02
N LEU A 353 11.16 27.13 -8.07
CA LEU A 353 11.44 27.29 -6.64
C LEU A 353 12.44 26.23 -6.17
N GLU A 354 13.48 26.66 -5.49
CA GLU A 354 14.38 25.78 -4.74
C GLU A 354 14.12 25.92 -3.25
N VAL A 355 13.92 24.78 -2.59
CA VAL A 355 13.80 24.68 -1.12
C VAL A 355 15.17 24.39 -0.55
N ASP A 356 15.64 25.24 0.35
CA ASP A 356 16.90 25.07 1.04
C ASP A 356 16.71 25.25 2.56
N VAL A 357 17.75 25.03 3.36
CA VAL A 357 17.73 25.26 4.81
C VAL A 357 18.40 26.59 5.12
N ASN A 358 17.72 27.42 5.91
CA ASN A 358 18.34 28.62 6.48
C ASN A 358 19.26 28.21 7.64
N PRO A 359 20.58 28.40 7.54
CA PRO A 359 21.54 27.98 8.55
C PRO A 359 21.36 28.70 9.91
N GLU A 360 20.79 29.91 9.92
CA GLU A 360 20.61 30.70 11.14
C GLU A 360 19.34 30.32 11.92
N SER A 361 18.24 30.05 11.22
CA SER A 361 16.93 29.76 11.84
C SER A 361 16.61 28.28 11.91
N GLN A 362 17.40 27.40 11.31
CA GLN A 362 17.10 25.96 11.18
C GLN A 362 15.67 25.71 10.66
N SER A 363 15.26 26.48 9.66
CA SER A 363 13.96 26.37 8.99
C SER A 363 14.14 26.29 7.48
N LEU A 364 13.11 25.81 6.77
CA LEU A 364 13.15 25.82 5.31
C LEU A 364 13.03 27.24 4.75
N LEU A 365 13.76 27.50 3.68
CA LEU A 365 13.77 28.75 2.94
C LEU A 365 13.42 28.45 1.48
N LEU A 366 12.56 29.28 0.88
CA LEU A 366 12.24 29.22 -0.55
C LEU A 366 13.07 30.27 -1.29
N ARG A 367 13.77 29.82 -2.33
CA ARG A 367 14.46 30.70 -3.29
C ARG A 367 13.75 30.58 -4.62
N ALA A 368 13.33 31.70 -5.18
CA ALA A 368 12.78 31.76 -6.52
C ALA A 368 13.90 32.06 -7.53
N GLU A 369 14.08 31.19 -8.51
CA GLU A 369 14.82 31.52 -9.72
C GLU A 369 13.80 32.01 -10.75
N PRO A 370 13.89 33.28 -11.18
CA PRO A 370 12.95 33.81 -12.19
C PRO A 370 13.11 32.99 -13.47
N ALA A 371 11.97 32.62 -14.07
CA ALA A 371 11.95 31.92 -15.33
C ALA A 371 12.84 32.60 -16.35
N THR A 372 13.84 31.90 -16.85
CA THR A 372 14.70 32.41 -17.94
C THR A 372 13.79 32.58 -19.15
N LYS A 373 13.40 33.84 -19.44
CA LYS A 373 12.65 34.18 -20.65
C LYS A 373 13.51 33.83 -21.85
N THR A 374 13.22 32.64 -22.45
CA THR A 374 13.76 32.24 -23.76
C THR A 374 12.87 32.83 -24.85
#